data_d9c100af01f06726fde473215888ac60
#
_entry.id   d9c100af01f06726fde473215888ac60
#
_cell.length_a   1.000
_cell.length_b   1.000
_cell.length_c   1.000
_cell.angle_alpha   90.00
_cell.angle_beta   90.00
_cell.angle_gamma   90.00
#
_symmetry.space_group_name_H-M   'P 1'
#
loop_
_entity.id
_entity.type
_entity.pdbx_description
1 polymer ?
#
loop_
_entity_poly.entity_id
_entity_poly.type
_entity_poly.pdbx_seq_one_letter_code
_entity_poly.pdbx_strand_id
1 'polypeptide(L)'
;MRARIVLPLAFAVMLAVFPIFPGEVLAVFDVSSFPRVEDLPYNADMPDPLTFFDGRSVEPPADWPARAEELRRLYQYYMYGVWPDASREKVGWSIDGNTLNITVAKDEKQVSFPVNFSLPDPDKAAMPENGYPVIIAFMWFAQAQQANERGYAVITVNTQPIAADNLSRAGVFYELYPYGKTWEEQTGALMAWAWGVSKVIDALQCGAGAQLNINPEHSIVAGVSRWGKAAAVAGAFDQRIKVTVPACSGAGGMAAFRYVSEGRTYDYSAIGIAAPYKMTQNEPLGSLQSSAERHWFNDNFSGFRHVNYLPFDQHLLAALCADPDRYLFITGSYLYEDWTNPPGMFFTYLAAKKVFDYLGVRDHIAVLLHREGHMITDADLVYLLDFCDHHFYGKEPQMDLARLTQSLYLEPANLDPQFEPYLD
;
A
#
# COMPACT_ATOMS: atom_id res chain seq x y z
N MET A 1 -36.51 7.86 50.97
CA MET A 1 -35.34 7.05 50.59
C MET A 1 -35.73 6.06 49.49
N ARG A 2 -35.41 6.36 48.23
CA ARG A 2 -35.61 5.43 47.10
C ARG A 2 -34.24 4.96 46.68
N ALA A 3 -33.97 3.67 46.86
CA ALA A 3 -32.75 2.99 46.44
C ALA A 3 -32.72 2.91 44.91
N ARG A 4 -31.69 3.46 44.28
CA ARG A 4 -31.41 3.21 42.86
C ARG A 4 -30.63 1.90 42.73
N ILE A 5 -31.25 0.95 42.07
CA ILE A 5 -30.58 -0.32 41.68
C ILE A 5 -29.78 0.02 40.40
N VAL A 6 -28.46 -0.09 40.49
CA VAL A 6 -27.56 -0.07 39.34
C VAL A 6 -27.41 -1.48 38.83
N LEU A 7 -28.00 -1.79 37.67
CA LEU A 7 -27.70 -3.04 36.95
C LEU A 7 -26.32 -2.94 36.30
N PRO A 8 -25.48 -3.98 36.42
CA PRO A 8 -24.23 -4.04 35.66
C PRO A 8 -24.55 -4.36 34.19
N LEU A 9 -24.01 -3.57 33.29
CA LEU A 9 -24.00 -3.85 31.85
C LEU A 9 -23.12 -5.08 31.62
N ALA A 10 -23.77 -6.22 31.25
CA ALA A 10 -23.05 -7.41 30.82
C ALA A 10 -22.54 -7.18 29.37
N PHE A 11 -21.24 -7.17 29.19
CA PHE A 11 -20.62 -7.22 27.87
C PHE A 11 -20.88 -8.58 27.24
N ALA A 12 -21.70 -8.63 26.21
CA ALA A 12 -21.85 -9.81 25.36
C ALA A 12 -20.73 -9.81 24.33
N VAL A 13 -19.72 -10.63 24.52
CA VAL A 13 -18.71 -10.94 23.50
C VAL A 13 -19.36 -11.89 22.50
N MET A 14 -19.76 -11.39 21.33
CA MET A 14 -20.12 -12.25 20.20
C MET A 14 -18.84 -12.83 19.60
N LEU A 15 -18.60 -14.11 19.79
CA LEU A 15 -17.60 -14.89 19.06
C LEU A 15 -18.15 -15.19 17.66
N ALA A 16 -17.73 -14.44 16.66
CA ALA A 16 -17.97 -14.78 15.26
C ALA A 16 -16.98 -15.87 14.84
N VAL A 17 -17.50 -17.05 14.54
CA VAL A 17 -16.76 -18.15 13.91
C VAL A 17 -16.86 -17.94 12.41
N PHE A 18 -15.75 -17.54 11.77
CA PHE A 18 -15.68 -17.44 10.31
C PHE A 18 -15.60 -18.81 9.66
N PRO A 19 -16.30 -19.05 8.54
CA PRO A 19 -16.11 -20.26 7.75
C PRO A 19 -14.70 -20.22 7.13
N ILE A 20 -13.86 -21.18 7.50
CA ILE A 20 -12.59 -21.46 6.82
C ILE A 20 -12.96 -22.03 5.46
N PHE A 21 -12.79 -21.25 4.39
CA PHE A 21 -12.76 -21.82 3.04
C PHE A 21 -11.56 -22.76 2.96
N PRO A 22 -11.71 -23.98 2.43
CA PRO A 22 -10.58 -24.84 2.18
C PRO A 22 -9.84 -24.28 0.96
N GLY A 23 -8.95 -23.31 1.19
CA GLY A 23 -7.91 -22.95 0.25
C GLY A 23 -6.96 -24.13 0.13
N GLU A 24 -6.65 -24.55 -1.08
CA GLU A 24 -5.52 -25.44 -1.34
C GLU A 24 -4.35 -24.93 -0.53
N VAL A 25 -3.70 -25.81 0.23
CA VAL A 25 -2.49 -25.48 0.98
C VAL A 25 -1.43 -25.15 -0.07
N LEU A 26 -1.30 -23.88 -0.42
CA LEU A 26 -0.15 -23.39 -1.17
C LEU A 26 1.07 -23.89 -0.42
N ALA A 27 1.92 -24.65 -1.08
CA ALA A 27 3.15 -25.19 -0.49
C ALA A 27 3.84 -24.04 0.23
N VAL A 28 4.05 -24.16 1.55
CA VAL A 28 4.68 -23.11 2.36
C VAL A 28 6.04 -22.87 1.71
N PHE A 29 6.19 -21.70 1.07
CA PHE A 29 7.44 -21.35 0.43
C PHE A 29 8.52 -21.23 1.51
N ASP A 30 9.52 -22.09 1.46
CA ASP A 30 10.58 -22.15 2.47
C ASP A 30 11.57 -21.00 2.26
N VAL A 31 11.49 -19.99 3.10
CA VAL A 31 12.38 -18.83 3.09
C VAL A 31 13.84 -19.22 3.29
N SER A 32 14.13 -20.40 3.89
CA SER A 32 15.50 -20.91 4.05
C SER A 32 16.20 -21.19 2.71
N SER A 33 15.44 -21.25 1.61
CA SER A 33 15.97 -21.37 0.25
C SER A 33 16.52 -20.05 -0.32
N PHE A 34 16.21 -18.90 0.29
CA PHE A 34 16.72 -17.62 -0.20
C PHE A 34 18.19 -17.44 0.20
N PRO A 35 19.07 -16.99 -0.74
CA PRO A 35 20.45 -16.63 -0.41
C PRO A 35 20.51 -15.52 0.64
N ARG A 36 21.61 -15.47 1.40
CA ARG A 36 21.89 -14.29 2.23
C ARG A 36 22.18 -13.09 1.32
N VAL A 37 22.02 -11.87 1.83
CA VAL A 37 22.21 -10.64 1.06
C VAL A 37 23.58 -10.58 0.36
N GLU A 38 24.64 -11.02 1.08
CA GLU A 38 26.00 -11.04 0.57
C GLU A 38 26.26 -12.09 -0.53
N ASP A 39 25.40 -13.09 -0.66
CA ASP A 39 25.50 -14.18 -1.61
C ASP A 39 24.67 -13.95 -2.89
N LEU A 40 23.87 -12.86 -2.93
CA LEU A 40 23.05 -12.53 -4.11
C LEU A 40 23.91 -12.09 -5.29
N PRO A 41 23.59 -12.53 -6.51
CA PRO A 41 24.31 -12.14 -7.71
C PRO A 41 24.02 -10.68 -8.08
N TYR A 42 24.99 -10.04 -8.72
CA TYR A 42 24.77 -8.74 -9.39
C TYR A 42 23.94 -8.99 -10.66
N ASN A 43 22.81 -8.31 -10.76
CA ASN A 43 21.94 -8.33 -11.94
C ASN A 43 21.42 -6.91 -12.23
N ALA A 44 21.82 -6.32 -13.36
CA ALA A 44 21.38 -5.01 -13.80
C ALA A 44 20.00 -5.02 -14.44
N ASP A 45 19.54 -6.20 -14.89
CA ASP A 45 18.24 -6.34 -15.53
C ASP A 45 17.10 -6.22 -14.53
N MET A 46 15.97 -5.72 -14.99
CA MET A 46 14.74 -5.70 -14.18
C MET A 46 14.24 -7.13 -13.98
N PRO A 47 13.96 -7.55 -12.73
CA PRO A 47 13.41 -8.88 -12.49
C PRO A 47 12.05 -9.05 -13.19
N ASP A 48 11.88 -10.13 -13.96
CA ASP A 48 10.60 -10.41 -14.61
C ASP A 48 9.54 -10.81 -13.57
N PRO A 49 8.37 -10.12 -13.50
CA PRO A 49 7.31 -10.47 -12.56
C PRO A 49 6.73 -11.86 -12.78
N LEU A 50 6.74 -12.36 -14.01
CA LEU A 50 6.18 -13.66 -14.41
C LEU A 50 7.21 -14.79 -14.40
N THR A 51 8.33 -14.62 -13.68
CA THR A 51 9.36 -15.65 -13.50
C THR A 51 9.60 -15.85 -12.00
N PHE A 52 9.46 -17.10 -11.53
CA PHE A 52 9.78 -17.49 -10.16
C PHE A 52 11.27 -17.25 -9.85
N PHE A 53 11.61 -17.18 -8.57
CA PHE A 53 13.00 -16.97 -8.13
C PHE A 53 13.95 -18.10 -8.58
N ASP A 54 13.43 -19.29 -8.79
CA ASP A 54 14.18 -20.45 -9.31
C ASP A 54 14.29 -20.47 -10.84
N GLY A 55 13.75 -19.47 -11.56
CA GLY A 55 13.82 -19.32 -13.01
C GLY A 55 12.67 -19.98 -13.78
N ARG A 56 11.71 -20.63 -13.13
CA ARG A 56 10.50 -21.16 -13.79
C ARG A 56 9.56 -20.03 -14.21
N SER A 57 8.92 -20.15 -15.37
CA SER A 57 7.87 -19.23 -15.81
C SER A 57 6.56 -19.42 -15.03
N VAL A 58 5.81 -18.33 -14.85
CA VAL A 58 4.43 -18.35 -14.35
C VAL A 58 3.53 -18.66 -15.54
N GLU A 59 3.19 -19.94 -15.73
CA GLU A 59 2.33 -20.44 -16.80
C GLU A 59 1.54 -21.66 -16.31
N PRO A 60 0.22 -21.64 -16.26
CA PRO A 60 -0.76 -20.61 -16.70
C PRO A 60 -0.98 -19.47 -15.67
N PRO A 61 -1.88 -18.52 -15.94
CA PRO A 61 -2.25 -17.46 -14.96
C PRO A 61 -2.66 -17.97 -13.58
N ALA A 62 -3.15 -19.20 -13.49
CA ALA A 62 -3.46 -19.88 -12.23
C ALA A 62 -2.23 -20.08 -11.30
N ASP A 63 -1.00 -19.97 -11.82
CA ASP A 63 0.23 -20.04 -11.02
C ASP A 63 0.58 -18.69 -10.35
N TRP A 64 -0.07 -17.58 -10.76
CA TRP A 64 0.18 -16.27 -10.21
C TRP A 64 0.05 -16.20 -8.68
N PRO A 65 -0.96 -16.79 -8.01
CA PRO A 65 -1.05 -16.78 -6.55
C PRO A 65 0.19 -17.35 -5.85
N ALA A 66 0.81 -18.40 -6.42
CA ALA A 66 2.04 -18.98 -5.89
C ALA A 66 3.23 -18.01 -6.07
N ARG A 67 3.34 -17.37 -7.24
CA ARG A 67 4.37 -16.34 -7.48
C ARG A 67 4.17 -15.12 -6.58
N ALA A 68 2.93 -14.65 -6.41
CA ALA A 68 2.62 -13.54 -5.52
C ALA A 68 3.02 -13.84 -4.06
N GLU A 69 2.80 -15.08 -3.59
CA GLU A 69 3.25 -15.47 -2.25
C GLU A 69 4.78 -15.52 -2.17
N GLU A 70 5.48 -16.05 -3.17
CA GLU A 70 6.94 -16.00 -3.24
C GLU A 70 7.45 -14.55 -3.18
N LEU A 71 6.83 -13.63 -3.94
CA LEU A 71 7.18 -12.20 -3.91
C LEU A 71 6.96 -11.59 -2.52
N ARG A 72 5.83 -11.90 -1.84
CA ARG A 72 5.62 -11.44 -0.46
C ARG A 72 6.73 -11.94 0.46
N ARG A 73 7.17 -13.20 0.32
CA ARG A 73 8.28 -13.75 1.11
C ARG A 73 9.61 -13.07 0.81
N LEU A 74 9.91 -12.77 -0.48
CA LEU A 74 11.10 -12.00 -0.87
C LEU A 74 11.11 -10.62 -0.18
N TYR A 75 10.01 -9.87 -0.25
CA TYR A 75 9.94 -8.55 0.40
C TYR A 75 10.01 -8.65 1.92
N GLN A 76 9.42 -9.67 2.55
CA GLN A 76 9.54 -9.88 3.98
C GLN A 76 10.99 -10.14 4.38
N TYR A 77 11.65 -11.06 3.70
CA TYR A 77 13.01 -11.47 4.04
C TYR A 77 14.04 -10.36 3.78
N TYR A 78 13.97 -9.71 2.63
CA TYR A 78 15.01 -8.79 2.21
C TYR A 78 14.75 -7.31 2.51
N MET A 79 13.51 -6.92 2.81
CA MET A 79 13.21 -5.48 2.87
C MET A 79 12.31 -5.06 4.03
N TYR A 80 11.03 -5.41 4.02
CA TYR A 80 10.05 -4.82 4.94
C TYR A 80 9.95 -5.56 6.28
N GLY A 81 10.44 -6.78 6.38
CA GLY A 81 10.31 -7.63 7.55
C GLY A 81 9.00 -8.43 7.57
N VAL A 82 8.78 -9.16 8.65
CA VAL A 82 7.72 -10.16 8.76
C VAL A 82 6.34 -9.52 8.85
N TRP A 83 5.40 -9.99 8.00
CA TRP A 83 3.97 -9.74 8.16
C TRP A 83 3.44 -10.66 9.26
N PRO A 84 2.77 -10.11 10.29
CA PRO A 84 2.29 -10.90 11.42
C PRO A 84 1.20 -11.92 11.03
N ASP A 85 1.22 -13.06 11.71
CA ASP A 85 0.16 -14.06 11.59
C ASP A 85 -1.09 -13.60 12.38
N ALA A 86 -2.08 -13.11 11.66
CA ALA A 86 -3.33 -12.60 12.23
C ALA A 86 -4.16 -13.69 12.92
N SER A 87 -3.92 -14.98 12.66
CA SER A 87 -4.66 -16.10 13.31
C SER A 87 -4.45 -16.16 14.82
N ARG A 88 -3.38 -15.53 15.32
CA ARG A 88 -3.03 -15.42 16.73
C ARG A 88 -3.56 -14.16 17.40
N GLU A 89 -4.25 -13.30 16.67
CA GLU A 89 -4.75 -12.02 17.15
C GLU A 89 -6.28 -12.07 17.39
N LYS A 90 -6.72 -11.31 18.39
CA LYS A 90 -8.13 -11.02 18.62
C LYS A 90 -8.33 -9.53 18.61
N VAL A 91 -9.20 -9.05 17.73
CA VAL A 91 -9.47 -7.63 17.59
C VAL A 91 -10.79 -7.28 18.26
N GLY A 92 -10.75 -6.26 19.11
CA GLY A 92 -11.90 -5.60 19.70
C GLY A 92 -11.91 -4.12 19.34
N TRP A 93 -13.04 -3.46 19.56
CA TRP A 93 -13.16 -2.03 19.26
C TRP A 93 -14.18 -1.34 20.17
N SER A 94 -14.07 -0.03 20.26
CA SER A 94 -15.06 0.86 20.87
C SER A 94 -15.06 2.21 20.17
N ILE A 95 -16.20 2.91 20.18
CA ILE A 95 -16.34 4.23 19.57
C ILE A 95 -16.56 5.26 20.69
N ASP A 96 -15.82 6.37 20.62
CA ASP A 96 -15.98 7.54 21.48
C ASP A 96 -15.93 8.82 20.60
N GLY A 97 -17.08 9.47 20.44
CA GLY A 97 -17.22 10.56 19.48
C GLY A 97 -16.83 10.13 18.06
N ASN A 98 -15.85 10.80 17.46
CA ASN A 98 -15.31 10.48 16.13
C ASN A 98 -14.05 9.64 16.19
N THR A 99 -13.82 8.95 17.30
CA THR A 99 -12.64 8.07 17.49
C THR A 99 -13.08 6.64 17.57
N LEU A 100 -12.50 5.78 16.73
CA LEU A 100 -12.57 4.33 16.82
C LEU A 100 -11.30 3.85 17.54
N ASN A 101 -11.47 3.34 18.75
CA ASN A 101 -10.40 2.72 19.52
C ASN A 101 -10.31 1.24 19.16
N ILE A 102 -9.17 0.80 18.66
CA ILE A 102 -8.91 -0.57 18.25
C ILE A 102 -8.06 -1.25 19.31
N THR A 103 -8.49 -2.40 19.78
CA THR A 103 -7.78 -3.22 20.74
C THR A 103 -7.35 -4.52 20.08
N VAL A 104 -6.07 -4.88 20.23
CA VAL A 104 -5.52 -6.13 19.71
C VAL A 104 -4.93 -6.93 20.86
N ALA A 105 -5.42 -8.15 21.02
CA ALA A 105 -4.90 -9.11 21.99
C ALA A 105 -4.18 -10.25 21.25
N LYS A 106 -2.98 -10.60 21.73
CA LYS A 106 -2.15 -11.70 21.23
C LYS A 106 -1.46 -12.37 22.41
N ASP A 107 -1.69 -13.65 22.55
CA ASP A 107 -1.22 -14.42 23.72
C ASP A 107 -1.71 -13.75 25.04
N GLU A 108 -0.83 -13.40 25.97
CA GLU A 108 -1.15 -12.71 27.22
C GLU A 108 -1.08 -11.18 27.12
N LYS A 109 -0.72 -10.62 25.96
CA LYS A 109 -0.57 -9.19 25.73
C LYS A 109 -1.81 -8.60 25.09
N GLN A 110 -2.10 -7.36 25.46
CA GLN A 110 -3.14 -6.56 24.84
C GLN A 110 -2.66 -5.12 24.68
N VAL A 111 -2.93 -4.55 23.51
CA VAL A 111 -2.60 -3.16 23.19
C VAL A 111 -3.81 -2.47 22.57
N SER A 112 -3.78 -1.13 22.55
CA SER A 112 -4.83 -0.35 21.89
C SER A 112 -4.25 0.88 21.22
N PHE A 113 -4.88 1.29 20.11
CA PHE A 113 -4.57 2.54 19.43
C PHE A 113 -5.85 3.16 18.87
N PRO A 114 -5.94 4.51 18.86
CA PRO A 114 -7.07 5.23 18.30
C PRO A 114 -6.87 5.51 16.81
N VAL A 115 -8.00 5.55 16.07
CA VAL A 115 -8.08 6.16 14.73
C VAL A 115 -9.27 7.11 14.70
N ASN A 116 -9.17 8.19 13.93
CA ASN A 116 -10.27 9.14 13.80
C ASN A 116 -11.05 8.86 12.52
N PHE A 117 -12.34 9.10 12.53
CA PHE A 117 -13.18 8.94 11.35
C PHE A 117 -14.06 10.15 11.08
N SER A 118 -14.42 10.34 9.82
CA SER A 118 -15.50 11.22 9.38
C SER A 118 -16.42 10.47 8.43
N LEU A 119 -17.71 10.73 8.52
CA LEU A 119 -18.75 10.03 7.77
C LEU A 119 -19.45 10.98 6.82
N PRO A 120 -19.95 10.49 5.68
CA PRO A 120 -20.88 11.23 4.84
C PRO A 120 -22.13 11.66 5.61
N ASP A 121 -22.65 12.82 5.27
CA ASP A 121 -23.96 13.30 5.74
C ASP A 121 -25.05 12.55 4.95
N PRO A 122 -25.88 11.72 5.59
CA PRO A 122 -26.89 10.91 4.89
C PRO A 122 -27.96 11.75 4.18
N ASP A 123 -28.13 13.01 4.57
CA ASP A 123 -29.06 13.94 3.91
C ASP A 123 -28.46 14.51 2.60
N LYS A 124 -27.15 14.39 2.40
CA LYS A 124 -26.44 14.91 1.22
C LYS A 124 -25.90 13.84 0.29
N ALA A 125 -25.45 12.74 0.85
CA ALA A 125 -24.86 11.63 0.10
C ALA A 125 -25.65 10.34 0.37
N ALA A 126 -26.30 9.80 -0.67
CA ALA A 126 -27.05 8.56 -0.55
C ALA A 126 -26.12 7.41 -0.15
N MET A 127 -26.52 6.68 0.90
CA MET A 127 -25.77 5.52 1.36
C MET A 127 -26.02 4.32 0.43
N PRO A 128 -24.96 3.66 -0.08
CA PRO A 128 -25.09 2.38 -0.77
C PRO A 128 -25.70 1.29 0.12
N GLU A 129 -26.27 0.26 -0.51
CA GLU A 129 -26.99 -0.83 0.19
C GLU A 129 -26.16 -1.47 1.34
N ASN A 130 -24.84 -1.63 1.13
CA ASN A 130 -23.93 -2.27 2.08
C ASN A 130 -23.11 -1.28 2.92
N GLY A 131 -23.47 0.01 2.92
CA GLY A 131 -22.73 1.06 3.61
C GLY A 131 -21.76 1.85 2.71
N TYR A 132 -21.21 2.90 3.27
CA TYR A 132 -20.26 3.77 2.54
C TYR A 132 -18.93 3.08 2.29
N PRO A 133 -18.32 3.23 1.09
CA PRO A 133 -16.91 2.90 0.89
C PRO A 133 -16.03 3.76 1.82
N VAL A 134 -14.82 3.28 2.14
CA VAL A 134 -13.97 3.94 3.12
C VAL A 134 -12.57 4.19 2.58
N ILE A 135 -12.09 5.43 2.77
CA ILE A 135 -10.67 5.79 2.57
C ILE A 135 -9.97 5.70 3.93
N ILE A 136 -9.04 4.77 4.07
CA ILE A 136 -8.17 4.63 5.23
C ILE A 136 -6.86 5.34 4.90
N ALA A 137 -6.67 6.54 5.42
CA ALA A 137 -5.54 7.39 5.11
C ALA A 137 -4.54 7.42 6.27
N PHE A 138 -3.25 7.31 5.94
CA PHE A 138 -2.20 7.51 6.93
C PHE A 138 -2.05 8.98 7.31
N MET A 139 -1.95 9.26 8.60
CA MET A 139 -1.75 10.53 9.29
C MET A 139 -2.89 11.53 9.12
N TRP A 140 -3.13 12.05 7.93
CA TRP A 140 -4.18 13.03 7.64
C TRP A 140 -4.59 12.95 6.17
N PHE A 141 -5.81 13.37 5.89
CA PHE A 141 -6.35 13.42 4.53
C PHE A 141 -7.05 14.77 4.34
N ALA A 142 -6.40 15.67 3.62
CA ALA A 142 -6.86 17.05 3.46
C ALA A 142 -8.26 17.13 2.80
N GLN A 143 -8.55 16.19 1.92
CA GLN A 143 -9.77 16.10 1.13
C GLN A 143 -10.91 15.33 1.84
N ALA A 144 -10.83 15.10 3.16
CA ALA A 144 -11.82 14.28 3.87
C ALA A 144 -13.25 14.81 3.72
N GLN A 145 -13.46 16.14 3.78
CA GLN A 145 -14.78 16.72 3.57
C GLN A 145 -15.30 16.46 2.16
N GLN A 146 -14.48 16.67 1.14
CA GLN A 146 -14.86 16.43 -0.26
C GLN A 146 -15.18 14.95 -0.51
N ALA A 147 -14.41 14.02 0.10
CA ALA A 147 -14.69 12.59 0.04
C ALA A 147 -16.04 12.26 0.72
N ASN A 148 -16.32 12.84 1.89
CA ASN A 148 -17.62 12.66 2.56
C ASN A 148 -18.79 13.20 1.71
N GLU A 149 -18.63 14.34 1.05
CA GLU A 149 -19.63 14.90 0.13
C GLU A 149 -19.91 14.00 -1.08
N ARG A 150 -18.94 13.18 -1.49
CA ARG A 150 -19.05 12.17 -2.54
C ARG A 150 -19.54 10.80 -2.03
N GLY A 151 -19.84 10.68 -0.73
CA GLY A 151 -20.36 9.45 -0.13
C GLY A 151 -19.28 8.44 0.29
N TYR A 152 -18.06 8.89 0.54
CA TYR A 152 -16.96 8.07 1.06
C TYR A 152 -16.69 8.41 2.53
N ALA A 153 -16.68 7.43 3.40
CA ALA A 153 -16.18 7.60 4.76
C ALA A 153 -14.65 7.77 4.74
N VAL A 154 -14.10 8.47 5.72
CA VAL A 154 -12.64 8.63 5.86
C VAL A 154 -12.24 8.20 7.26
N ILE A 155 -11.22 7.32 7.35
CA ILE A 155 -10.55 6.96 8.60
C ILE A 155 -9.10 7.43 8.50
N THR A 156 -8.62 8.19 9.48
CA THR A 156 -7.21 8.63 9.54
C THR A 156 -6.45 7.87 10.62
N VAL A 157 -5.35 7.25 10.21
CA VAL A 157 -4.50 6.40 11.05
C VAL A 157 -3.23 7.16 11.43
N ASN A 158 -3.11 7.58 12.69
CA ASN A 158 -1.85 8.09 13.20
C ASN A 158 -0.86 6.94 13.38
N THR A 159 0.26 6.99 12.69
CA THR A 159 1.28 5.92 12.71
C THR A 159 2.14 5.91 13.97
N GLN A 160 2.26 7.04 14.66
CA GLN A 160 3.17 7.19 15.81
C GLN A 160 2.84 6.26 16.99
N PRO A 161 1.56 6.09 17.41
CA PRO A 161 1.24 5.12 18.45
C PRO A 161 1.46 3.67 18.02
N ILE A 162 1.36 3.37 16.71
CA ILE A 162 1.50 2.01 16.16
C ILE A 162 2.97 1.61 16.16
N ALA A 163 3.79 2.40 15.47
CA ALA A 163 5.24 2.27 15.43
C ALA A 163 5.86 3.66 15.25
N ALA A 164 6.70 4.08 16.16
CA ALA A 164 7.37 5.38 16.10
C ALA A 164 8.24 5.51 14.84
N ASP A 165 8.16 6.67 14.17
CA ASP A 165 8.94 6.97 12.96
C ASP A 165 10.39 7.32 13.31
N ASN A 166 11.07 6.40 13.96
CA ASN A 166 12.48 6.51 14.37
C ASN A 166 13.06 5.14 14.79
N LEU A 167 14.32 5.10 15.12
CA LEU A 167 15.06 3.87 15.48
C LEU A 167 14.67 3.23 16.82
N SER A 168 13.79 3.82 17.61
CA SER A 168 13.46 3.31 18.96
C SER A 168 12.71 1.98 18.94
N ARG A 169 12.05 1.64 17.82
CA ARG A 169 11.15 0.48 17.74
C ARG A 169 10.08 0.52 18.84
N ALA A 170 9.61 1.72 19.18
CA ALA A 170 8.53 1.94 20.15
C ALA A 170 7.17 1.96 19.45
N GLY A 171 6.11 1.67 20.21
CA GLY A 171 4.72 1.65 19.76
C GLY A 171 4.05 0.30 19.98
N VAL A 172 2.73 0.30 19.91
CA VAL A 172 1.90 -0.88 20.27
C VAL A 172 2.21 -2.11 19.41
N PHE A 173 2.65 -1.90 18.17
CA PHE A 173 3.09 -3.00 17.32
C PHE A 173 4.27 -3.74 17.96
N TYR A 174 5.30 -3.02 18.38
CA TYR A 174 6.51 -3.62 18.94
C TYR A 174 6.32 -4.15 20.37
N GLU A 175 5.25 -3.75 21.06
CA GLU A 175 4.86 -4.40 22.32
C GLU A 175 4.34 -5.81 22.07
N LEU A 176 3.58 -6.03 20.99
CA LEU A 176 3.09 -7.37 20.60
C LEU A 176 4.15 -8.20 19.87
N TYR A 177 4.96 -7.56 19.04
CA TYR A 177 5.96 -8.15 18.17
C TYR A 177 7.32 -7.48 18.37
N PRO A 178 8.04 -7.79 19.48
CA PRO A 178 9.33 -7.18 19.78
C PRO A 178 10.33 -7.39 18.65
N TYR A 179 11.06 -6.32 18.29
CA TYR A 179 12.10 -6.39 17.28
C TYR A 179 13.32 -7.13 17.83
N GLY A 180 13.68 -8.23 17.17
CA GLY A 180 14.75 -9.13 17.62
C GLY A 180 15.99 -9.10 16.74
N LYS A 181 16.80 -10.17 16.86
CA LYS A 181 18.09 -10.30 16.17
C LYS A 181 18.00 -11.13 14.89
N THR A 182 17.03 -12.03 14.80
CA THR A 182 16.81 -12.86 13.60
C THR A 182 15.80 -12.19 12.70
N TRP A 183 15.84 -12.48 11.41
CA TRP A 183 14.94 -11.84 10.46
C TRP A 183 13.45 -12.15 10.75
N GLU A 184 13.16 -13.32 11.34
CA GLU A 184 11.82 -13.74 11.74
C GLU A 184 11.22 -12.87 12.86
N GLU A 185 12.07 -12.15 13.58
CA GLU A 185 11.69 -11.22 14.64
C GLU A 185 11.76 -9.75 14.19
N GLN A 186 12.05 -9.52 12.90
CA GLN A 186 12.26 -8.17 12.39
C GLN A 186 11.11 -7.73 11.51
N THR A 187 10.48 -6.64 11.92
CA THR A 187 9.44 -5.94 11.12
C THR A 187 9.79 -4.47 11.05
N GLY A 188 9.92 -3.94 9.84
CA GLY A 188 10.14 -2.51 9.60
C GLY A 188 8.90 -1.68 9.94
N ALA A 189 9.07 -0.38 10.20
CA ALA A 189 7.97 0.50 10.57
C ALA A 189 6.91 0.61 9.45
N LEU A 190 7.29 0.53 8.16
CA LEU A 190 6.31 0.53 7.05
C LEU A 190 5.35 -0.66 7.14
N MET A 191 5.88 -1.84 7.43
CA MET A 191 5.08 -3.05 7.63
C MET A 191 4.23 -2.97 8.91
N ALA A 192 4.77 -2.41 9.99
CA ALA A 192 4.04 -2.19 11.23
C ALA A 192 2.87 -1.19 11.04
N TRP A 193 3.05 -0.15 10.24
CA TRP A 193 1.97 0.78 9.89
C TRP A 193 0.91 0.12 9.02
N ALA A 194 1.32 -0.72 8.05
CA ALA A 194 0.42 -1.51 7.24
C ALA A 194 -0.42 -2.49 8.10
N TRP A 195 0.20 -3.13 9.11
CA TRP A 195 -0.53 -3.93 10.10
C TRP A 195 -1.59 -3.09 10.83
N GLY A 196 -1.30 -1.84 11.20
CA GLY A 196 -2.28 -0.96 11.81
C GLY A 196 -3.52 -0.76 10.94
N VAL A 197 -3.36 -0.58 9.62
CA VAL A 197 -4.48 -0.51 8.66
C VAL A 197 -5.23 -1.84 8.60
N SER A 198 -4.52 -2.97 8.59
CA SER A 198 -5.14 -4.30 8.65
C SER A 198 -6.04 -4.45 9.88
N LYS A 199 -5.62 -3.92 11.05
CA LYS A 199 -6.44 -3.94 12.28
C LYS A 199 -7.65 -3.01 12.21
N VAL A 200 -7.57 -1.91 11.45
CA VAL A 200 -8.76 -1.08 11.13
C VAL A 200 -9.78 -1.91 10.35
N ILE A 201 -9.33 -2.63 9.31
CA ILE A 201 -10.21 -3.50 8.52
C ILE A 201 -10.80 -4.61 9.39
N ASP A 202 -10.00 -5.25 10.24
CA ASP A 202 -10.48 -6.25 11.20
C ASP A 202 -11.60 -5.68 12.09
N ALA A 203 -11.42 -4.49 12.66
CA ALA A 203 -12.43 -3.85 13.50
C ALA A 203 -13.71 -3.54 12.72
N LEU A 204 -13.59 -3.06 11.49
CA LEU A 204 -14.75 -2.81 10.61
C LEU A 204 -15.50 -4.10 10.31
N GLN A 205 -14.82 -5.19 9.97
CA GLN A 205 -15.41 -6.50 9.72
C GLN A 205 -16.00 -7.12 10.99
N CYS A 206 -15.42 -6.84 12.17
CA CYS A 206 -15.92 -7.31 13.47
C CYS A 206 -17.10 -6.50 14.03
N GLY A 207 -17.75 -5.66 13.22
CA GLY A 207 -18.98 -4.96 13.55
C GLY A 207 -18.90 -3.45 13.66
N ALA A 208 -17.71 -2.84 13.77
CA ALA A 208 -17.58 -1.38 13.73
C ALA A 208 -18.10 -0.82 12.41
N GLY A 209 -17.87 -1.51 11.29
CA GLY A 209 -18.40 -1.12 9.98
C GLY A 209 -19.93 -1.02 9.97
N ALA A 210 -20.62 -2.01 10.49
CA ALA A 210 -22.09 -1.99 10.60
C ALA A 210 -22.58 -0.82 11.47
N GLN A 211 -21.91 -0.55 12.59
CA GLN A 211 -22.27 0.56 13.47
C GLN A 211 -22.03 1.95 12.84
N LEU A 212 -21.00 2.06 11.99
CA LEU A 212 -20.62 3.31 11.32
C LEU A 212 -21.23 3.43 9.91
N ASN A 213 -22.00 2.45 9.45
CA ASN A 213 -22.48 2.35 8.07
C ASN A 213 -21.34 2.37 7.04
N ILE A 214 -20.21 1.71 7.35
CA ILE A 214 -19.05 1.56 6.47
C ILE A 214 -19.01 0.14 5.90
N ASN A 215 -18.80 0.04 4.59
CA ASN A 215 -18.54 -1.22 3.90
C ASN A 215 -17.04 -1.52 3.85
N PRO A 216 -16.51 -2.46 4.65
CA PRO A 216 -15.09 -2.79 4.63
C PRO A 216 -14.62 -3.45 3.32
N GLU A 217 -15.53 -4.04 2.53
CA GLU A 217 -15.20 -4.64 1.24
C GLU A 217 -14.86 -3.58 0.16
N HIS A 218 -15.22 -2.32 0.39
CA HIS A 218 -14.86 -1.19 -0.45
C HIS A 218 -13.84 -0.29 0.24
N SER A 219 -12.76 -0.88 0.75
CA SER A 219 -11.67 -0.17 1.43
C SER A 219 -10.62 0.35 0.45
N ILE A 220 -10.20 1.59 0.67
CA ILE A 220 -9.16 2.29 -0.08
C ILE A 220 -8.07 2.65 0.93
N VAL A 221 -6.82 2.26 0.72
CA VAL A 221 -5.70 2.73 1.54
C VAL A 221 -4.94 3.82 0.82
N ALA A 222 -4.69 4.95 1.48
CA ALA A 222 -4.01 6.09 0.89
C ALA A 222 -2.92 6.68 1.80
N GLY A 223 -1.85 7.18 1.21
CA GLY A 223 -0.80 7.89 1.92
C GLY A 223 0.14 8.63 1.00
N VAL A 224 0.84 9.64 1.54
CA VAL A 224 1.81 10.47 0.80
C VAL A 224 3.21 10.21 1.33
N SER A 225 4.24 10.20 0.44
CA SER A 225 5.63 10.09 0.86
C SER A 225 5.94 8.73 1.53
N ARG A 226 6.55 8.73 2.73
CA ARG A 226 6.75 7.53 3.55
C ARG A 226 5.44 6.79 3.87
N TRP A 227 4.37 7.51 4.01
CA TRP A 227 3.03 6.92 4.18
C TRP A 227 2.45 6.39 2.86
N GLY A 228 2.89 6.92 1.72
CA GLY A 228 2.67 6.31 0.40
C GLY A 228 3.42 4.98 0.26
N LYS A 229 4.66 4.90 0.78
CA LYS A 229 5.38 3.61 0.90
C LYS A 229 4.59 2.62 1.77
N ALA A 230 4.06 3.08 2.92
CA ALA A 230 3.24 2.25 3.82
C ALA A 230 1.92 1.81 3.16
N ALA A 231 1.27 2.67 2.36
CA ALA A 231 0.08 2.32 1.60
C ALA A 231 0.39 1.22 0.56
N ALA A 232 1.53 1.34 -0.15
CA ALA A 232 2.00 0.31 -1.08
C ALA A 232 2.20 -1.04 -0.38
N VAL A 233 2.85 -1.04 0.80
CA VAL A 233 3.05 -2.25 1.61
C VAL A 233 1.72 -2.81 2.09
N ALA A 234 0.80 -1.96 2.60
CA ALA A 234 -0.51 -2.42 3.05
C ALA A 234 -1.28 -3.12 1.92
N GLY A 235 -1.34 -2.50 0.72
CA GLY A 235 -1.99 -3.11 -0.44
C GLY A 235 -1.34 -4.41 -0.90
N ALA A 236 -0.02 -4.53 -0.83
CA ALA A 236 0.69 -5.74 -1.21
C ALA A 236 0.47 -6.92 -0.24
N PHE A 237 0.27 -6.64 1.05
CA PHE A 237 0.23 -7.67 2.10
C PHE A 237 -1.18 -7.97 2.64
N ASP A 238 -2.09 -6.99 2.68
CA ASP A 238 -3.48 -7.24 3.05
C ASP A 238 -4.37 -7.31 1.80
N GLN A 239 -4.70 -8.51 1.37
CA GLN A 239 -5.48 -8.76 0.16
C GLN A 239 -6.95 -8.30 0.26
N ARG A 240 -7.43 -7.88 1.43
CA ARG A 240 -8.77 -7.32 1.61
C ARG A 240 -8.86 -5.86 1.18
N ILE A 241 -7.72 -5.17 1.05
CA ILE A 241 -7.67 -3.80 0.56
C ILE A 241 -8.05 -3.78 -0.93
N LYS A 242 -9.14 -3.08 -1.23
CA LYS A 242 -9.70 -3.02 -2.58
C LYS A 242 -8.89 -2.08 -3.48
N VAL A 243 -8.57 -0.89 -3.01
CA VAL A 243 -7.80 0.10 -3.78
C VAL A 243 -6.58 0.55 -2.98
N THR A 244 -5.43 0.52 -3.62
CA THR A 244 -4.15 0.98 -3.05
C THR A 244 -3.74 2.28 -3.71
N VAL A 245 -3.51 3.35 -2.92
CA VAL A 245 -3.19 4.70 -3.40
C VAL A 245 -1.86 5.19 -2.81
N PRO A 246 -0.70 4.77 -3.36
CA PRO A 246 0.62 5.21 -2.95
C PRO A 246 0.99 6.52 -3.64
N ALA A 247 0.80 7.66 -2.97
CA ALA A 247 1.09 8.99 -3.51
C ALA A 247 2.52 9.42 -3.20
N CYS A 248 3.22 10.03 -4.17
CA CYS A 248 4.59 10.56 -4.03
C CYS A 248 5.53 9.62 -3.26
N SER A 249 5.44 8.32 -3.52
CA SER A 249 5.97 7.30 -2.60
C SER A 249 7.46 7.01 -2.78
N GLY A 250 8.09 7.44 -3.86
CA GLY A 250 9.55 7.34 -4.06
C GLY A 250 10.12 5.91 -4.01
N ALA A 251 11.41 5.81 -3.82
CA ALA A 251 12.11 4.55 -3.64
C ALA A 251 11.63 3.84 -2.34
N GLY A 252 11.50 2.52 -2.38
CA GLY A 252 10.86 1.77 -1.27
C GLY A 252 9.33 1.92 -1.22
N GLY A 253 8.75 2.68 -2.17
CA GLY A 253 7.35 2.76 -2.48
C GLY A 253 7.11 2.31 -3.92
N MET A 254 6.73 3.24 -4.83
CA MET A 254 6.44 2.92 -6.23
C MET A 254 7.53 3.37 -7.22
N ALA A 255 8.62 4.02 -6.79
CA ALA A 255 9.71 4.32 -7.71
C ALA A 255 10.66 3.14 -7.85
N ALA A 256 10.83 2.66 -9.08
CA ALA A 256 11.76 1.59 -9.39
C ALA A 256 13.19 1.96 -8.97
N PHE A 257 13.88 1.05 -8.29
CA PHE A 257 15.26 1.24 -7.84
C PHE A 257 16.26 1.33 -8.99
N ARG A 258 16.04 0.49 -10.04
CA ARG A 258 16.95 0.44 -11.20
C ARG A 258 16.68 1.55 -12.19
N TYR A 259 15.49 2.16 -12.20
CA TYR A 259 15.20 3.29 -13.07
C TYR A 259 15.56 4.61 -12.38
N VAL A 260 16.74 5.12 -12.67
CA VAL A 260 17.23 6.39 -12.10
C VAL A 260 16.98 7.51 -13.10
N SER A 261 16.12 8.46 -12.76
CA SER A 261 15.83 9.64 -13.59
C SER A 261 16.76 10.82 -13.34
N GLU A 262 17.56 10.79 -12.27
CA GLU A 262 18.54 11.83 -11.94
C GLU A 262 19.48 12.13 -13.11
N GLY A 263 19.62 13.41 -13.43
CA GLY A 263 20.43 13.87 -14.56
C GLY A 263 19.77 13.78 -15.93
N ARG A 264 18.66 13.05 -16.07
CA ARG A 264 17.90 12.95 -17.32
C ARG A 264 17.05 14.20 -17.55
N THR A 265 16.77 14.47 -18.82
CA THR A 265 15.97 15.63 -19.24
C THR A 265 14.69 15.15 -19.93
N TYR A 266 13.56 15.72 -19.52
CA TYR A 266 12.23 15.39 -20.03
C TYR A 266 11.61 16.60 -20.72
N ASP A 267 10.94 16.37 -21.85
CA ASP A 267 10.23 17.43 -22.57
C ASP A 267 8.79 17.51 -22.05
N TYR A 268 8.50 18.58 -21.35
CA TYR A 268 7.16 18.88 -20.83
C TYR A 268 6.44 19.99 -21.60
N SER A 269 6.85 20.26 -22.84
CA SER A 269 6.23 21.30 -23.68
C SER A 269 4.73 21.03 -23.92
N ALA A 270 4.34 19.77 -24.01
CA ALA A 270 2.93 19.34 -24.17
C ALA A 270 2.02 19.81 -23.02
N ILE A 271 2.59 20.09 -21.86
CA ILE A 271 1.86 20.58 -20.67
C ILE A 271 2.17 22.05 -20.35
N GLY A 272 2.76 22.79 -21.32
CA GLY A 272 2.99 24.23 -21.22
C GLY A 272 4.25 24.65 -20.47
N ILE A 273 5.21 23.75 -20.27
CA ILE A 273 6.54 24.08 -19.72
C ILE A 273 7.48 24.36 -20.87
N ALA A 274 7.91 25.62 -21.00
CA ALA A 274 8.61 26.14 -22.16
C ALA A 274 10.05 25.61 -22.36
N ALA A 275 10.62 24.93 -21.40
CA ALA A 275 11.97 24.39 -21.45
C ALA A 275 12.00 22.93 -20.97
N PRO A 276 12.90 22.09 -21.49
CA PRO A 276 13.10 20.75 -20.97
C PRO A 276 13.40 20.77 -19.47
N TYR A 277 12.75 19.88 -18.72
CA TYR A 277 12.94 19.75 -17.28
C TYR A 277 14.04 18.71 -16.99
N LYS A 278 15.07 19.11 -16.26
CA LYS A 278 16.17 18.22 -15.86
C LYS A 278 15.94 17.76 -14.42
N MET A 279 15.81 16.45 -14.21
CA MET A 279 15.76 15.83 -12.89
C MET A 279 17.09 16.05 -12.15
N THR A 280 17.04 16.56 -10.93
CA THR A 280 18.23 16.96 -10.17
C THR A 280 18.70 15.92 -9.17
N GLN A 281 17.78 15.15 -8.60
CA GLN A 281 18.08 14.19 -7.54
C GLN A 281 16.98 13.12 -7.45
N ASN A 282 17.37 11.87 -7.20
CA ASN A 282 16.43 10.81 -6.77
C ASN A 282 16.79 10.31 -5.38
N GLU A 283 15.84 9.74 -4.68
CA GLU A 283 16.02 9.07 -3.38
C GLU A 283 16.92 7.83 -3.57
N PRO A 284 18.19 7.86 -3.12
CA PRO A 284 19.11 6.76 -3.36
C PRO A 284 18.93 5.65 -2.32
N LEU A 285 19.38 4.43 -2.63
CA LEU A 285 19.38 3.30 -1.69
C LEU A 285 20.02 3.68 -0.34
N GLY A 286 21.13 4.42 -0.37
CA GLY A 286 21.84 4.85 0.85
C GLY A 286 21.03 5.78 1.75
N SER A 287 20.07 6.55 1.21
CA SER A 287 19.15 7.34 2.04
C SER A 287 18.23 6.44 2.86
N LEU A 288 17.62 5.45 2.21
CA LEU A 288 16.75 4.47 2.88
C LEU A 288 17.49 3.64 3.94
N GLN A 289 18.82 3.49 3.81
CA GLN A 289 19.69 2.79 4.76
C GLN A 289 20.27 3.72 5.83
N SER A 290 20.00 5.01 5.77
CA SER A 290 20.50 6.02 6.70
C SER A 290 19.89 5.88 8.09
N SER A 291 20.48 6.54 9.09
CA SER A 291 19.92 6.60 10.43
C SER A 291 18.53 7.26 10.49
N ALA A 292 18.16 8.04 9.49
CA ALA A 292 16.86 8.71 9.40
C ALA A 292 15.76 7.78 8.88
N GLU A 293 16.08 6.75 8.08
CA GLU A 293 15.08 6.00 7.32
C GLU A 293 15.17 4.48 7.49
N ARG A 294 16.33 3.93 7.88
CA ARG A 294 16.51 2.46 7.97
C ARG A 294 15.53 1.74 8.89
N HIS A 295 14.90 2.44 9.82
CA HIS A 295 13.89 1.85 10.71
C HIS A 295 12.59 1.49 9.96
N TRP A 296 12.39 2.00 8.74
CA TRP A 296 11.26 1.61 7.89
C TRP A 296 11.37 0.16 7.41
N PHE A 297 12.56 -0.41 7.42
CA PHE A 297 12.91 -1.72 6.87
C PHE A 297 13.47 -2.66 7.95
N ASN A 298 13.72 -3.90 7.56
CA ASN A 298 14.47 -4.87 8.39
C ASN A 298 15.99 -4.70 8.21
N ASP A 299 16.78 -5.45 8.99
CA ASP A 299 18.24 -5.30 8.95
C ASP A 299 18.86 -5.85 7.66
N ASN A 300 18.23 -6.86 7.02
CA ASN A 300 18.72 -7.42 5.76
C ASN A 300 18.79 -6.34 4.66
N PHE A 301 17.81 -5.42 4.62
CA PHE A 301 17.80 -4.33 3.63
C PHE A 301 19.02 -3.42 3.74
N SER A 302 19.54 -3.22 4.94
CA SER A 302 20.76 -2.43 5.18
C SER A 302 22.03 -3.10 4.67
N GLY A 303 21.99 -4.39 4.34
CA GLY A 303 23.13 -5.15 3.80
C GLY A 303 23.39 -4.95 2.31
N PHE A 304 22.42 -4.42 1.56
CA PHE A 304 22.57 -4.20 0.11
C PHE A 304 23.54 -3.07 -0.20
N ARG A 305 24.55 -3.34 -1.06
CA ARG A 305 25.57 -2.36 -1.45
C ARG A 305 25.20 -1.57 -2.72
N HIS A 306 24.33 -2.14 -3.55
CA HIS A 306 23.88 -1.54 -4.80
C HIS A 306 22.52 -2.12 -5.18
N VAL A 307 21.68 -1.34 -5.85
CA VAL A 307 20.32 -1.76 -6.29
C VAL A 307 20.32 -3.01 -7.16
N ASN A 308 21.37 -3.24 -7.91
CA ASN A 308 21.51 -4.41 -8.81
C ASN A 308 21.77 -5.75 -8.07
N TYR A 309 21.89 -5.74 -6.74
CA TYR A 309 21.87 -6.95 -5.93
C TYR A 309 20.48 -7.27 -5.37
N LEU A 310 19.52 -6.35 -5.48
CA LEU A 310 18.15 -6.62 -5.04
C LEU A 310 17.54 -7.73 -5.91
N PRO A 311 16.96 -8.79 -5.33
CA PRO A 311 16.30 -9.85 -6.11
C PRO A 311 14.88 -9.45 -6.55
N PHE A 312 14.51 -8.20 -6.37
CA PHE A 312 13.23 -7.60 -6.72
C PHE A 312 13.44 -6.14 -7.18
N ASP A 313 12.36 -5.53 -7.66
CA ASP A 313 12.24 -4.08 -7.83
C ASP A 313 10.77 -3.67 -7.65
N GLN A 314 10.46 -2.39 -7.47
CA GLN A 314 9.18 -1.91 -6.96
C GLN A 314 7.95 -2.23 -7.86
N HIS A 315 8.16 -2.53 -9.13
CA HIS A 315 7.09 -3.05 -9.99
C HIS A 315 6.58 -4.44 -9.55
N LEU A 316 7.39 -5.25 -8.88
CA LEU A 316 6.95 -6.51 -8.30
C LEU A 316 6.06 -6.28 -7.06
N LEU A 317 6.35 -5.23 -6.27
CA LEU A 317 5.47 -4.82 -5.17
C LEU A 317 4.12 -4.34 -5.71
N ALA A 318 4.13 -3.52 -6.75
CA ALA A 318 2.92 -3.05 -7.44
C ALA A 318 2.10 -4.21 -8.01
N ALA A 319 2.77 -5.21 -8.61
CA ALA A 319 2.14 -6.41 -9.17
C ALA A 319 1.41 -7.25 -8.11
N LEU A 320 1.77 -7.18 -6.81
CA LEU A 320 1.04 -7.84 -5.72
C LEU A 320 -0.38 -7.30 -5.51
N CYS A 321 -0.73 -6.17 -6.13
CA CYS A 321 -2.10 -5.65 -6.18
C CYS A 321 -2.91 -6.21 -7.37
N ALA A 322 -2.26 -6.94 -8.30
CA ALA A 322 -2.93 -7.52 -9.47
C ALA A 322 -3.84 -8.69 -9.07
N ASP A 323 -5.13 -8.48 -9.14
CA ASP A 323 -6.17 -9.41 -8.74
C ASP A 323 -7.49 -9.03 -9.45
N PRO A 324 -8.40 -9.96 -9.78
CA PRO A 324 -9.70 -9.67 -10.38
C PRO A 324 -10.56 -8.69 -9.60
N ASP A 325 -10.26 -8.48 -8.33
CA ASP A 325 -11.11 -7.76 -7.38
C ASP A 325 -10.38 -6.61 -6.69
N ARG A 326 -9.15 -6.27 -7.12
CA ARG A 326 -8.30 -5.27 -6.47
C ARG A 326 -7.70 -4.30 -7.49
N TYR A 327 -7.38 -3.10 -7.00
CA TYR A 327 -6.99 -1.98 -7.84
C TYR A 327 -5.77 -1.26 -7.27
N LEU A 328 -4.94 -0.71 -8.15
CA LEU A 328 -3.79 0.12 -7.81
C LEU A 328 -3.90 1.47 -8.52
N PHE A 329 -3.89 2.56 -7.75
CA PHE A 329 -3.95 3.93 -8.25
C PHE A 329 -2.69 4.69 -7.80
N ILE A 330 -1.66 4.73 -8.65
CA ILE A 330 -0.40 5.44 -8.36
C ILE A 330 -0.59 6.92 -8.66
N THR A 331 -0.22 7.80 -7.71
CA THR A 331 -0.25 9.24 -7.96
C THR A 331 1.00 9.95 -7.41
N GLY A 332 1.28 11.14 -7.90
CA GLY A 332 2.40 11.96 -7.46
C GLY A 332 2.63 13.16 -8.36
N SER A 333 3.59 13.99 -8.00
CA SER A 333 3.93 15.17 -8.79
C SER A 333 5.05 14.87 -9.77
N TYR A 334 4.91 15.33 -11.01
CA TYR A 334 5.98 15.22 -12.00
C TYR A 334 6.89 16.46 -12.05
N LEU A 335 6.61 17.49 -11.26
CA LEU A 335 7.43 18.69 -11.15
C LEU A 335 7.85 18.95 -9.70
N TYR A 336 9.11 19.35 -9.53
CA TYR A 336 9.68 19.78 -8.25
C TYR A 336 9.68 18.70 -7.16
N GLU A 337 9.49 17.45 -7.57
CA GLU A 337 9.45 16.25 -6.72
C GLU A 337 10.48 15.21 -7.16
N ASP A 338 11.62 15.68 -7.66
CA ASP A 338 12.70 14.86 -8.22
C ASP A 338 13.14 13.76 -7.26
N TRP A 339 13.09 14.04 -5.95
CA TRP A 339 13.41 13.08 -4.89
C TRP A 339 12.55 11.82 -4.96
N THR A 340 11.28 11.93 -5.25
CA THR A 340 10.37 10.78 -5.35
C THR A 340 10.49 10.03 -6.67
N ASN A 341 11.36 10.47 -7.58
CA ASN A 341 11.59 9.85 -8.88
C ASN A 341 10.27 9.56 -9.65
N PRO A 342 9.49 10.58 -10.03
CA PRO A 342 8.21 10.37 -10.71
C PRO A 342 8.30 9.55 -12.01
N PRO A 343 9.34 9.72 -12.86
CA PRO A 343 9.51 8.83 -14.02
C PRO A 343 9.72 7.36 -13.62
N GLY A 344 10.43 7.10 -12.51
CA GLY A 344 10.59 5.75 -11.96
C GLY A 344 9.29 5.18 -11.40
N MET A 345 8.39 6.02 -10.84
CA MET A 345 7.04 5.60 -10.43
C MET A 345 6.18 5.25 -11.65
N PHE A 346 6.26 6.05 -12.71
CA PHE A 346 5.58 5.75 -13.97
C PHE A 346 6.13 4.46 -14.62
N PHE A 347 7.44 4.26 -14.60
CA PHE A 347 8.04 3.02 -15.08
C PHE A 347 7.53 1.79 -14.28
N THR A 348 7.39 1.92 -12.97
CA THR A 348 6.78 0.87 -12.12
C THR A 348 5.36 0.53 -12.56
N TYR A 349 4.54 1.55 -12.90
CA TYR A 349 3.22 1.33 -13.46
C TYR A 349 3.29 0.48 -14.75
N LEU A 350 4.14 0.85 -15.71
CA LEU A 350 4.27 0.13 -16.98
C LEU A 350 4.73 -1.32 -16.76
N ALA A 351 5.76 -1.53 -15.94
CA ALA A 351 6.30 -2.87 -15.70
C ALA A 351 5.34 -3.76 -14.91
N ALA A 352 4.61 -3.21 -13.93
CA ALA A 352 3.60 -3.95 -13.18
C ALA A 352 2.38 -4.28 -14.04
N LYS A 353 1.98 -3.37 -14.93
CA LYS A 353 0.85 -3.54 -15.86
C LYS A 353 0.93 -4.84 -16.67
N LYS A 354 2.13 -5.34 -16.96
CA LYS A 354 2.34 -6.64 -17.58
C LYS A 354 1.62 -7.78 -16.84
N VAL A 355 1.59 -7.76 -15.51
CA VAL A 355 0.87 -8.75 -14.71
C VAL A 355 -0.63 -8.52 -14.75
N PHE A 356 -1.08 -7.28 -14.68
CA PHE A 356 -2.51 -6.96 -14.82
C PHE A 356 -3.06 -7.37 -16.19
N ASP A 357 -2.28 -7.14 -17.26
CA ASP A 357 -2.63 -7.59 -18.62
C ASP A 357 -2.65 -9.13 -18.70
N TYR A 358 -1.66 -9.80 -18.11
CA TYR A 358 -1.56 -11.26 -18.09
C TYR A 358 -2.74 -11.93 -17.36
N LEU A 359 -3.24 -11.29 -16.31
CA LEU A 359 -4.42 -11.75 -15.54
C LEU A 359 -5.75 -11.31 -16.16
N GLY A 360 -5.73 -10.52 -17.24
CA GLY A 360 -6.95 -10.03 -17.92
C GLY A 360 -7.65 -8.89 -17.21
N VAL A 361 -6.96 -8.14 -16.33
CA VAL A 361 -7.49 -7.05 -15.51
C VAL A 361 -6.75 -5.73 -15.77
N ARG A 362 -6.53 -5.43 -17.04
CA ARG A 362 -5.72 -4.31 -17.54
C ARG A 362 -6.09 -2.94 -16.95
N ASP A 363 -7.36 -2.72 -16.69
CA ASP A 363 -7.96 -1.47 -16.20
C ASP A 363 -7.94 -1.35 -14.66
N HIS A 364 -7.39 -2.36 -13.96
CA HIS A 364 -7.26 -2.35 -12.51
C HIS A 364 -6.01 -1.62 -12.01
N ILE A 365 -5.14 -1.15 -12.90
CA ILE A 365 -3.99 -0.33 -12.55
C ILE A 365 -4.07 1.03 -13.23
N ALA A 366 -3.88 2.08 -12.45
CA ALA A 366 -3.92 3.46 -12.89
C ALA A 366 -2.69 4.23 -12.44
N VAL A 367 -2.30 5.25 -13.22
CA VAL A 367 -1.30 6.25 -12.83
C VAL A 367 -1.79 7.64 -13.21
N LEU A 368 -1.80 8.55 -12.24
CA LEU A 368 -2.12 9.96 -12.44
C LEU A 368 -1.01 10.81 -11.83
N LEU A 369 -0.31 11.58 -12.66
CA LEU A 369 0.74 12.48 -12.19
C LEU A 369 0.30 13.91 -12.39
N HIS A 370 0.40 14.72 -11.34
CA HIS A 370 0.00 16.13 -11.30
C HIS A 370 1.23 17.06 -11.24
N ARG A 371 1.00 18.37 -11.26
CA ARG A 371 2.08 19.39 -11.24
C ARG A 371 2.21 20.15 -9.90
N GLU A 372 1.40 19.80 -8.90
CA GLU A 372 1.17 20.59 -7.69
C GLU A 372 2.06 20.18 -6.52
N GLY A 373 3.11 19.53 -6.58
CA GLY A 373 4.02 19.22 -5.47
C GLY A 373 3.60 18.01 -4.62
N HIS A 374 4.11 17.92 -3.40
CA HIS A 374 4.16 16.72 -2.57
C HIS A 374 2.85 16.44 -1.81
N MET A 375 1.79 16.06 -2.51
CA MET A 375 0.46 15.82 -1.92
C MET A 375 -0.42 14.93 -2.80
N ILE A 376 -1.57 14.53 -2.27
CA ILE A 376 -2.74 14.15 -3.06
C ILE A 376 -3.52 15.43 -3.31
N THR A 377 -3.82 15.75 -4.56
CA THR A 377 -4.55 16.97 -4.93
C THR A 377 -6.06 16.75 -4.95
N ASP A 378 -6.83 17.84 -5.01
CA ASP A 378 -8.28 17.74 -5.20
C ASP A 378 -8.63 17.08 -6.55
N ALA A 379 -7.81 17.31 -7.57
CA ALA A 379 -7.97 16.65 -8.87
C ALA A 379 -7.70 15.14 -8.77
N ASP A 380 -6.66 14.73 -8.05
CA ASP A 380 -6.38 13.30 -7.81
C ASP A 380 -7.57 12.63 -7.11
N LEU A 381 -8.15 13.31 -6.10
CA LEU A 381 -9.34 12.79 -5.42
C LEU A 381 -10.50 12.57 -6.39
N VAL A 382 -10.80 13.56 -7.25
CA VAL A 382 -11.93 13.43 -8.20
C VAL A 382 -11.72 12.24 -9.13
N TYR A 383 -10.52 12.09 -9.69
CA TYR A 383 -10.19 10.93 -10.54
C TYR A 383 -10.24 9.61 -9.77
N LEU A 384 -9.72 9.58 -8.54
CA LEU A 384 -9.75 8.40 -7.68
C LEU A 384 -11.20 7.97 -7.37
N LEU A 385 -12.07 8.91 -7.01
CA LEU A 385 -13.44 8.58 -6.67
C LEU A 385 -14.25 8.15 -7.90
N ASP A 386 -14.03 8.76 -9.08
CA ASP A 386 -14.64 8.32 -10.33
C ASP A 386 -14.15 6.91 -10.72
N PHE A 387 -12.86 6.63 -10.57
CA PHE A 387 -12.28 5.32 -10.77
C PHE A 387 -12.91 4.29 -9.82
N CYS A 388 -13.02 4.60 -8.53
CA CYS A 388 -13.66 3.73 -7.55
C CYS A 388 -15.16 3.54 -7.84
N ASP A 389 -15.89 4.60 -8.14
CA ASP A 389 -17.31 4.53 -8.46
C ASP A 389 -17.58 3.68 -9.70
N HIS A 390 -16.70 3.76 -10.71
CA HIS A 390 -16.79 2.91 -11.90
C HIS A 390 -16.60 1.43 -11.53
N HIS A 391 -15.53 1.11 -10.80
CA HIS A 391 -15.19 -0.28 -10.49
C HIS A 391 -16.08 -0.91 -9.40
N PHE A 392 -16.52 -0.13 -8.42
CA PHE A 392 -17.37 -0.64 -7.32
C PHE A 392 -18.83 -0.77 -7.71
N TYR A 393 -19.32 0.13 -8.58
CA TYR A 393 -20.76 0.29 -8.83
C TYR A 393 -21.12 0.32 -10.31
N GLY A 394 -20.17 0.22 -11.24
CA GLY A 394 -20.40 0.32 -12.67
C GLY A 394 -20.93 1.69 -13.10
N LYS A 395 -20.66 2.75 -12.34
CA LYS A 395 -21.08 4.10 -12.70
C LYS A 395 -20.28 4.62 -13.89
N GLU A 396 -20.93 5.40 -14.75
CA GLU A 396 -20.23 6.13 -15.81
C GLU A 396 -19.33 7.21 -15.18
N PRO A 397 -18.01 7.22 -15.50
CA PRO A 397 -17.09 8.21 -14.97
C PRO A 397 -17.45 9.62 -15.47
N GLN A 398 -17.32 10.62 -14.60
CA GLN A 398 -17.45 12.03 -14.97
C GLN A 398 -16.15 12.57 -15.58
N MET A 399 -15.02 11.99 -15.20
CA MET A 399 -13.69 12.32 -15.70
C MET A 399 -13.29 11.37 -16.83
N ASP A 400 -12.44 11.87 -17.73
CA ASP A 400 -11.83 11.01 -18.76
C ASP A 400 -10.79 10.08 -18.11
N LEU A 401 -11.20 8.85 -17.77
CA LEU A 401 -10.30 7.85 -17.16
C LEU A 401 -9.17 7.41 -18.09
N ALA A 402 -9.21 7.69 -19.38
CA ALA A 402 -8.08 7.44 -20.28
C ALA A 402 -6.83 8.25 -19.85
N ARG A 403 -7.01 9.35 -19.12
CA ARG A 403 -5.88 10.11 -18.55
C ARG A 403 -5.13 9.36 -17.45
N LEU A 404 -5.71 8.33 -16.84
CA LEU A 404 -5.07 7.50 -15.81
C LEU A 404 -4.00 6.55 -16.37
N THR A 405 -3.77 6.57 -17.65
CA THR A 405 -2.77 5.75 -18.33
C THR A 405 -1.83 6.59 -19.20
N GLN A 406 -2.00 7.91 -19.23
CA GLN A 406 -1.22 8.80 -20.09
C GLN A 406 0.14 9.08 -19.50
N SER A 407 1.15 8.83 -20.30
CA SER A 407 2.53 9.18 -20.02
C SER A 407 2.84 10.63 -20.38
N LEU A 408 3.32 11.40 -19.41
CA LEU A 408 4.02 12.65 -19.67
C LEU A 408 5.53 12.45 -19.84
N TYR A 409 6.05 11.26 -19.47
CA TYR A 409 7.48 11.03 -19.33
C TYR A 409 8.11 10.22 -20.45
N LEU A 410 7.32 9.40 -21.12
CA LEU A 410 7.87 8.36 -21.95
C LEU A 410 7.37 8.50 -23.38
N GLU A 411 7.93 9.50 -24.09
CA GLU A 411 8.13 9.27 -25.50
C GLU A 411 9.05 8.07 -25.63
N PRO A 412 8.70 7.03 -26.41
CA PRO A 412 9.54 5.83 -26.58
C PRO A 412 11.00 6.15 -26.95
N ALA A 413 11.23 7.30 -27.60
CA ALA A 413 12.56 7.79 -27.96
C ALA A 413 13.45 8.18 -26.76
N ASN A 414 12.90 8.35 -25.55
CA ASN A 414 13.64 8.77 -24.36
C ASN A 414 13.85 7.66 -23.34
N LEU A 415 13.32 6.46 -23.61
CA LEU A 415 13.57 5.30 -22.76
C LEU A 415 14.96 4.72 -23.02
N ASP A 416 15.61 4.33 -21.94
CA ASP A 416 16.78 3.50 -22.02
C ASP A 416 16.38 2.16 -22.66
N PRO A 417 17.08 1.67 -23.71
CA PRO A 417 16.71 0.45 -24.40
C PRO A 417 16.54 -0.78 -23.50
N GLN A 418 17.20 -0.82 -22.35
CA GLN A 418 17.02 -1.90 -21.36
C GLN A 418 15.60 -1.97 -20.80
N PHE A 419 14.79 -0.92 -20.92
CA PHE A 419 13.42 -0.86 -20.42
C PHE A 419 12.35 -1.04 -21.53
N GLU A 420 12.77 -1.07 -22.82
CA GLU A 420 11.85 -1.31 -23.94
C GLU A 420 10.99 -2.57 -23.79
N PRO A 421 11.51 -3.71 -23.26
CA PRO A 421 10.71 -4.92 -23.11
C PRO A 421 9.51 -4.81 -22.14
N TYR A 422 9.42 -3.73 -21.40
CA TYR A 422 8.31 -3.46 -20.45
C TYR A 422 7.25 -2.52 -21.02
N LEU A 423 7.42 -2.08 -22.27
CA LEU A 423 6.49 -1.15 -22.94
C LEU A 423 5.49 -1.85 -23.87
N ASP A 424 5.81 -3.05 -24.31
CA ASP A 424 4.99 -3.89 -25.16
C ASP A 424 4.06 -4.77 -24.29
#